data_1b1149e473908cfb960c878e6eb9d129
#
_entry.id   1b1149e473908cfb960c878e6eb9d129
#
_cell.length_a   1.000
_cell.length_b   1.000
_cell.length_c   1.000
_cell.angle_alpha   90.00
_cell.angle_beta   90.00
_cell.angle_gamma   90.00
#
_symmetry.space_group_name_H-M   'P 1'
#
loop_
_entity.id
_entity.type
_entity.pdbx_description
1 polymer ?
#
loop_
_entity_poly.entity_id
_entity_poly.type
_entity_poly.pdbx_seq_one_letter_code
_entity_poly.pdbx_strand_id
1 'polypeptide(L)'
;MTETADNPQQAKNADPQRSETEEAVSFGFEQVSPEEKTRRVGGVFAAVADRYDLMNDLMSLGTHRLFKRMVLQMAGVREGHQVLDLAGGTGDMAALFAPAVGAQGRVVLTDLNRPMMQVGRDRLLDQGISQVEFCQAPAEQLPFADDSFDCACISFGIRNFTDKDQSLAEILRILKPGAALLVLEFSTPTDPLLETAYRTFQTLWPPVGKLLVGDAQPYQYLVESIRMHPNQKTLKQMFEDAGFVETGFHNLVGGIAAIHRGVKPESTSA
;
A
#
# COMPACT_ATOMS: atom_id res chain seq x y z
N MET A 1 -72.52 24.45 11.80
CA MET A 1 -72.62 24.56 10.36
C MET A 1 -71.46 25.40 9.92
N THR A 2 -70.46 24.82 9.43
CA THR A 2 -69.92 24.57 8.15
C THR A 2 -68.54 23.93 8.27
N GLU A 3 -68.47 22.74 7.69
CA GLU A 3 -67.23 22.00 7.43
C GLU A 3 -66.29 22.83 6.53
N THR A 4 -65.01 22.72 6.81
CA THR A 4 -63.99 22.95 5.79
C THR A 4 -62.97 21.80 5.79
N ALA A 5 -62.90 21.19 4.66
CA ALA A 5 -62.17 20.00 4.33
C ALA A 5 -60.66 20.17 4.51
N ASP A 6 -60.10 19.10 5.07
CA ASP A 6 -58.68 18.76 5.13
C ASP A 6 -58.23 18.40 3.71
N ASN A 7 -57.10 18.97 3.25
CA ASN A 7 -56.48 18.63 1.99
C ASN A 7 -55.11 17.94 2.21
N PRO A 8 -55.01 16.60 2.14
CA PRO A 8 -53.78 15.88 2.34
C PRO A 8 -53.08 15.61 0.98
N GLN A 9 -52.50 16.65 0.38
CA GLN A 9 -51.65 16.47 -0.82
C GLN A 9 -50.49 17.46 -0.91
N GLN A 10 -49.50 17.33 -0.02
CA GLN A 10 -48.16 17.91 -0.22
C GLN A 10 -47.12 17.13 0.58
N ALA A 11 -46.93 15.84 0.26
CA ALA A 11 -45.79 15.06 0.76
C ALA A 11 -45.47 13.97 -0.25
N LYS A 12 -44.95 14.35 -1.41
CA LYS A 12 -44.29 13.42 -2.35
C LYS A 12 -43.47 14.22 -3.33
N ASN A 13 -42.24 14.50 -2.99
CA ASN A 13 -41.12 14.66 -3.93
C ASN A 13 -39.83 14.59 -3.13
N ALA A 14 -39.55 13.40 -2.57
CA ALA A 14 -38.20 12.98 -2.31
C ALA A 14 -37.75 12.27 -3.59
N ASP A 15 -36.83 12.89 -4.30
CA ASP A 15 -36.20 12.35 -5.48
C ASP A 15 -35.27 11.19 -5.06
N PRO A 16 -35.56 9.90 -5.38
CA PRO A 16 -34.73 8.77 -5.00
C PRO A 16 -33.80 8.39 -6.18
N GLN A 17 -33.09 9.36 -6.76
CA GLN A 17 -32.12 9.06 -7.82
C GLN A 17 -30.88 9.95 -7.68
N ARG A 18 -30.10 9.66 -6.65
CA ARG A 18 -28.65 9.85 -6.66
C ARG A 18 -27.99 8.60 -6.13
N SER A 19 -28.15 7.49 -6.84
CA SER A 19 -27.19 6.42 -6.79
C SER A 19 -25.96 6.92 -7.55
N GLU A 20 -25.01 7.52 -6.80
CA GLU A 20 -23.63 7.59 -7.26
C GLU A 20 -23.26 6.16 -7.59
N THR A 21 -23.05 5.85 -8.87
CA THR A 21 -22.46 4.59 -9.30
C THR A 21 -21.02 4.63 -8.82
N GLU A 22 -20.80 4.13 -7.60
CA GLU A 22 -19.45 3.90 -7.11
C GLU A 22 -18.74 3.02 -8.14
N GLU A 23 -17.64 3.51 -8.71
CA GLU A 23 -16.87 2.74 -9.68
C GLU A 23 -16.37 1.46 -9.02
N ALA A 24 -16.71 0.31 -9.64
CA ALA A 24 -16.31 -0.99 -9.14
C ALA A 24 -14.77 -1.14 -9.21
N VAL A 25 -14.18 -1.68 -8.15
CA VAL A 25 -12.74 -1.87 -8.02
C VAL A 25 -12.37 -3.34 -7.90
N SER A 26 -11.17 -3.71 -8.33
CA SER A 26 -10.73 -5.11 -8.33
C SER A 26 -10.32 -5.58 -6.92
N PHE A 27 -10.91 -6.68 -6.47
CA PHE A 27 -10.45 -7.52 -5.37
C PHE A 27 -10.03 -8.87 -5.95
N GLY A 28 -8.75 -9.06 -6.23
CA GLY A 28 -8.30 -10.14 -7.09
C GLY A 28 -8.96 -10.05 -8.46
N PHE A 29 -9.60 -11.12 -8.91
CA PHE A 29 -10.34 -11.15 -10.19
C PHE A 29 -11.81 -10.71 -10.07
N GLU A 30 -12.30 -10.47 -8.85
CA GLU A 30 -13.66 -10.01 -8.62
C GLU A 30 -13.76 -8.48 -8.71
N GLN A 31 -14.92 -7.99 -9.15
CA GLN A 31 -15.26 -6.57 -9.09
C GLN A 31 -16.19 -6.33 -7.90
N VAL A 32 -15.82 -5.42 -7.03
CA VAL A 32 -16.51 -5.11 -5.77
C VAL A 32 -16.60 -3.61 -5.56
N SER A 33 -17.40 -3.15 -4.59
CA SER A 33 -17.36 -1.74 -4.19
C SER A 33 -16.06 -1.39 -3.46
N PRO A 34 -15.64 -0.11 -3.43
CA PRO A 34 -14.47 0.36 -2.68
C PRO A 34 -14.48 -0.07 -1.21
N GLU A 35 -15.62 0.04 -0.52
CA GLU A 35 -15.78 -0.36 0.89
C GLU A 35 -15.63 -1.87 1.08
N GLU A 36 -16.24 -2.63 0.17
CA GLU A 36 -16.15 -4.09 0.20
C GLU A 36 -14.72 -4.55 -0.03
N LYS A 37 -13.96 -3.92 -0.95
CA LYS A 37 -12.54 -4.18 -1.15
C LYS A 37 -11.74 -3.91 0.13
N THR A 38 -11.92 -2.75 0.72
CA THR A 38 -11.24 -2.35 1.95
C THR A 38 -11.52 -3.35 3.08
N ARG A 39 -12.78 -3.75 3.26
CA ARG A 39 -13.20 -4.72 4.26
C ARG A 39 -12.56 -6.10 4.02
N ARG A 40 -12.59 -6.60 2.78
CA ARG A 40 -12.03 -7.93 2.43
C ARG A 40 -10.52 -7.96 2.55
N VAL A 41 -9.83 -6.95 2.05
CA VAL A 41 -8.37 -6.80 2.19
C VAL A 41 -7.99 -6.79 3.66
N GLY A 42 -8.69 -6.00 4.48
CA GLY A 42 -8.49 -5.96 5.92
C GLY A 42 -8.63 -7.34 6.57
N GLY A 43 -9.65 -8.12 6.19
CA GLY A 43 -9.87 -9.48 6.67
C GLY A 43 -8.76 -10.45 6.29
N VAL A 44 -8.30 -10.41 5.03
CA VAL A 44 -7.20 -11.25 4.54
C VAL A 44 -5.92 -11.02 5.35
N PHE A 45 -5.52 -9.77 5.56
CA PHE A 45 -4.29 -9.45 6.30
C PHE A 45 -4.42 -9.68 7.80
N ALA A 46 -5.58 -9.42 8.40
CA ALA A 46 -5.82 -9.72 9.81
C ALA A 46 -5.71 -11.22 10.11
N ALA A 47 -6.17 -12.08 9.20
CA ALA A 47 -6.11 -13.54 9.36
C ALA A 47 -4.69 -14.12 9.35
N VAL A 48 -3.73 -13.41 8.75
CA VAL A 48 -2.33 -13.86 8.62
C VAL A 48 -1.33 -13.01 9.40
N ALA A 49 -1.77 -12.01 10.17
CA ALA A 49 -0.90 -11.02 10.82
C ALA A 49 0.25 -11.66 11.61
N ASP A 50 -0.04 -12.66 12.45
CA ASP A 50 0.96 -13.37 13.28
C ASP A 50 1.95 -14.22 12.48
N ARG A 51 1.64 -14.55 11.22
CA ARG A 51 2.45 -15.41 10.34
C ARG A 51 2.87 -14.71 9.06
N TYR A 52 2.63 -13.40 8.99
CA TYR A 52 2.87 -12.61 7.80
C TYR A 52 4.33 -12.65 7.35
N ASP A 53 5.27 -12.55 8.27
CA ASP A 53 6.70 -12.60 7.98
C ASP A 53 7.11 -13.99 7.44
N LEU A 54 6.59 -15.07 8.05
CA LEU A 54 6.83 -16.44 7.57
C LEU A 54 6.28 -16.64 6.15
N MET A 55 5.11 -16.09 5.88
CA MET A 55 4.50 -16.11 4.55
C MET A 55 5.40 -15.39 3.52
N ASN A 56 5.88 -14.19 3.86
CA ASN A 56 6.78 -13.44 2.99
C ASN A 56 8.12 -14.14 2.79
N ASP A 57 8.72 -14.71 3.83
CA ASP A 57 9.96 -15.49 3.74
C ASP A 57 9.80 -16.68 2.79
N LEU A 58 8.71 -17.44 2.93
CA LEU A 58 8.46 -18.61 2.10
C LEU A 58 8.25 -18.25 0.62
N MET A 59 7.41 -17.24 0.35
CA MET A 59 7.04 -16.85 -1.02
C MET A 59 8.17 -16.16 -1.76
N SER A 60 9.04 -15.44 -1.06
CA SER A 60 10.19 -14.75 -1.62
C SER A 60 11.50 -15.52 -1.45
N LEU A 61 11.49 -16.68 -0.83
CA LEU A 61 12.69 -17.42 -0.40
C LEU A 61 13.64 -16.50 0.40
N GLY A 62 13.08 -15.61 1.24
CA GLY A 62 13.81 -14.63 2.05
C GLY A 62 14.40 -13.44 1.27
N THR A 63 14.26 -13.39 -0.06
CA THR A 63 14.84 -12.31 -0.88
C THR A 63 14.21 -10.94 -0.60
N HIS A 64 12.96 -10.88 -0.12
CA HIS A 64 12.31 -9.62 0.23
C HIS A 64 13.11 -8.79 1.23
N ARG A 65 13.85 -9.41 2.14
CA ARG A 65 14.71 -8.72 3.11
C ARG A 65 15.86 -7.98 2.42
N LEU A 66 16.45 -8.58 1.38
CA LEU A 66 17.47 -7.91 0.55
C LEU A 66 16.86 -6.73 -0.20
N PHE A 67 15.68 -6.92 -0.81
CA PHE A 67 15.00 -5.86 -1.54
C PHE A 67 14.66 -4.67 -0.64
N LYS A 68 14.18 -4.90 0.58
CA LYS A 68 13.91 -3.85 1.58
C LYS A 68 15.18 -3.06 1.95
N ARG A 69 16.34 -3.73 2.05
CA ARG A 69 17.62 -3.05 2.26
C ARG A 69 18.04 -2.18 1.05
N MET A 70 17.76 -2.67 -0.16
CA MET A 70 17.99 -1.86 -1.38
C MET A 70 17.11 -0.61 -1.39
N VAL A 71 15.83 -0.72 -0.98
CA VAL A 71 14.95 0.43 -0.82
C VAL A 71 15.54 1.44 0.15
N LEU A 72 16.01 1.00 1.33
CA LEU A 72 16.64 1.89 2.31
C LEU A 72 17.84 2.64 1.70
N GLN A 73 18.70 1.96 0.93
CA GLN A 73 19.85 2.59 0.27
C GLN A 73 19.41 3.60 -0.79
N MET A 74 18.39 3.27 -1.59
CA MET A 74 17.86 4.15 -2.63
C MET A 74 17.09 5.35 -2.07
N ALA A 75 16.52 5.21 -0.87
CA ALA A 75 15.77 6.26 -0.19
C ALA A 75 16.67 7.45 0.21
N GLY A 76 17.97 7.25 0.37
CA GLY A 76 18.90 8.31 0.75
C GLY A 76 18.57 8.95 2.10
N VAL A 77 17.88 8.22 2.98
CA VAL A 77 17.48 8.68 4.31
C VAL A 77 18.71 8.99 5.16
N ARG A 78 18.64 10.08 5.91
CA ARG A 78 19.72 10.60 6.76
C ARG A 78 19.21 10.89 8.17
N GLU A 79 20.13 11.09 9.08
CA GLU A 79 19.81 11.56 10.43
C GLU A 79 18.99 12.84 10.40
N GLY A 80 17.95 12.91 11.22
CA GLY A 80 16.99 14.03 11.28
C GLY A 80 15.86 13.97 10.28
N HIS A 81 15.87 13.07 9.30
CA HIS A 81 14.78 12.96 8.32
C HIS A 81 13.46 12.47 8.94
N GLN A 82 12.35 12.92 8.37
CA GLN A 82 11.00 12.45 8.65
C GLN A 82 10.56 11.49 7.55
N VAL A 83 10.31 10.25 7.88
CA VAL A 83 10.04 9.17 6.93
C VAL A 83 8.65 8.58 7.18
N LEU A 84 7.89 8.40 6.11
CA LEU A 84 6.62 7.68 6.14
C LEU A 84 6.80 6.25 5.60
N ASP A 85 6.47 5.24 6.41
CA ASP A 85 6.30 3.85 6.01
C ASP A 85 4.79 3.60 5.80
N LEU A 86 4.31 3.73 4.56
CA LEU A 86 2.89 3.64 4.22
C LEU A 86 2.52 2.21 3.83
N ALA A 87 1.40 1.72 4.36
CA ALA A 87 1.04 0.30 4.38
C ALA A 87 2.15 -0.54 5.04
N GLY A 88 2.69 -0.03 6.15
CA GLY A 88 3.86 -0.56 6.83
C GLY A 88 3.64 -1.91 7.53
N GLY A 89 2.38 -2.30 7.76
CA GLY A 89 1.99 -3.61 8.28
C GLY A 89 2.70 -3.95 9.59
N THR A 90 3.55 -4.99 9.56
CA THR A 90 4.34 -5.48 10.71
C THR A 90 5.65 -4.70 10.95
N GLY A 91 5.89 -3.59 10.23
CA GLY A 91 6.94 -2.62 10.53
C GLY A 91 8.33 -2.96 10.03
N ASP A 92 8.49 -3.80 9.02
CA ASP A 92 9.80 -4.19 8.48
C ASP A 92 10.59 -2.98 7.95
N MET A 93 9.94 -2.08 7.20
CA MET A 93 10.62 -0.89 6.70
C MET A 93 10.84 0.12 7.81
N ALA A 94 9.87 0.31 8.72
CA ALA A 94 10.04 1.16 9.89
C ALA A 94 11.25 0.72 10.74
N ALA A 95 11.47 -0.59 10.93
CA ALA A 95 12.65 -1.13 11.63
C ALA A 95 13.96 -0.80 10.93
N LEU A 96 13.96 -0.71 9.61
CA LEU A 96 15.16 -0.32 8.83
C LEU A 96 15.40 1.20 8.84
N PHE A 97 14.33 2.00 8.79
CA PHE A 97 14.42 3.45 8.77
C PHE A 97 14.75 4.04 10.14
N ALA A 98 14.24 3.47 11.24
CA ALA A 98 14.41 4.02 12.59
C ALA A 98 15.88 4.28 12.97
N PRO A 99 16.83 3.33 12.80
CA PRO A 99 18.23 3.62 13.06
C PRO A 99 18.85 4.61 12.05
N ALA A 100 18.36 4.67 10.82
CA ALA A 100 18.90 5.54 9.78
C ALA A 100 18.55 7.02 10.01
N VAL A 101 17.34 7.31 10.55
CA VAL A 101 16.93 8.68 10.88
C VAL A 101 17.52 9.17 12.20
N GLY A 102 18.02 8.28 13.05
CA GLY A 102 18.61 8.62 14.35
C GLY A 102 17.62 9.24 15.34
N ALA A 103 18.15 9.75 16.45
CA ALA A 103 17.35 10.29 17.56
C ALA A 103 16.64 11.61 17.23
N GLN A 104 17.08 12.34 16.22
CA GLN A 104 16.49 13.62 15.79
C GLN A 104 15.50 13.45 14.65
N GLY A 105 15.44 12.26 14.05
CA GLY A 105 14.52 11.94 12.98
C GLY A 105 13.22 11.32 13.50
N ARG A 106 12.31 11.07 12.57
CA ARG A 106 10.98 10.55 12.85
C ARG A 106 10.61 9.49 11.82
N VAL A 107 10.09 8.36 12.27
CA VAL A 107 9.46 7.37 11.39
C VAL A 107 7.99 7.24 11.79
N VAL A 108 7.10 7.42 10.83
CA VAL A 108 5.66 7.19 11.00
C VAL A 108 5.29 5.95 10.19
N LEU A 109 4.80 4.91 10.85
CA LEU A 109 4.19 3.76 10.20
C LEU A 109 2.69 4.00 10.07
N THR A 110 2.20 4.02 8.85
CA THR A 110 0.77 4.16 8.56
C THR A 110 0.24 2.91 7.89
N ASP A 111 -0.86 2.38 8.41
CA ASP A 111 -1.58 1.25 7.82
C ASP A 111 -3.06 1.37 8.14
N LEU A 112 -3.91 0.78 7.33
CA LEU A 112 -5.35 0.70 7.60
C LEU A 112 -5.68 -0.49 8.52
N ASN A 113 -4.83 -1.53 8.53
CA ASN A 113 -5.02 -2.77 9.26
C ASN A 113 -4.47 -2.70 10.69
N ARG A 114 -5.35 -2.42 11.65
CA ARG A 114 -4.97 -2.32 13.06
C ARG A 114 -4.31 -3.57 13.63
N PRO A 115 -4.79 -4.82 13.38
CA PRO A 115 -4.09 -6.04 13.80
C PRO A 115 -2.64 -6.12 13.34
N MET A 116 -2.35 -5.79 12.07
CA MET A 116 -0.99 -5.77 11.54
C MET A 116 -0.11 -4.76 12.29
N MET A 117 -0.64 -3.55 12.52
CA MET A 117 0.07 -2.50 13.26
C MET A 117 0.36 -2.91 14.72
N GLN A 118 -0.54 -3.64 15.37
CA GLN A 118 -0.32 -4.15 16.73
C GLN A 118 0.85 -5.13 16.78
N VAL A 119 0.87 -6.12 15.86
CA VAL A 119 2.00 -7.04 15.71
C VAL A 119 3.29 -6.28 15.43
N GLY A 120 3.23 -5.29 14.53
CA GLY A 120 4.37 -4.43 14.19
C GLY A 120 4.91 -3.67 15.40
N ARG A 121 4.03 -3.08 16.18
CA ARG A 121 4.41 -2.33 17.39
C ARG A 121 5.11 -3.21 18.42
N ASP A 122 4.50 -4.36 18.73
CA ASP A 122 5.05 -5.26 19.73
C ASP A 122 6.42 -5.79 19.30
N ARG A 123 6.56 -6.15 18.02
CA ARG A 123 7.83 -6.56 17.43
C ARG A 123 8.91 -5.48 17.45
N LEU A 124 8.57 -4.23 17.13
CA LEU A 124 9.52 -3.11 17.17
C LEU A 124 9.99 -2.84 18.62
N LEU A 125 9.08 -2.90 19.59
CA LEU A 125 9.41 -2.77 21.01
C LEU A 125 10.34 -3.90 21.47
N ASP A 126 10.09 -5.16 21.07
CA ASP A 126 10.96 -6.31 21.36
C ASP A 126 12.38 -6.14 20.78
N GLN A 127 12.50 -5.39 19.67
CA GLN A 127 13.80 -5.02 19.06
C GLN A 127 14.44 -3.76 19.70
N GLY A 128 13.81 -3.17 20.71
CA GLY A 128 14.28 -1.94 21.34
C GLY A 128 14.02 -0.67 20.51
N ILE A 129 13.16 -0.74 19.49
CA ILE A 129 12.80 0.38 18.61
C ILE A 129 11.50 1.00 19.12
N SER A 130 11.60 2.07 19.90
CA SER A 130 10.44 2.74 20.52
C SER A 130 10.06 4.07 19.87
N GLN A 131 10.87 4.58 18.95
CA GLN A 131 10.69 5.91 18.32
C GLN A 131 9.80 5.90 17.06
N VAL A 132 9.22 4.75 16.69
CA VAL A 132 8.28 4.68 15.56
C VAL A 132 6.89 5.09 16.03
N GLU A 133 6.30 6.05 15.36
CA GLU A 133 4.92 6.48 15.57
C GLU A 133 3.97 5.66 14.69
N PHE A 134 2.76 5.42 15.17
CA PHE A 134 1.75 4.64 14.46
C PHE A 134 0.52 5.50 14.15
N CYS A 135 0.10 5.51 12.89
CA CYS A 135 -1.06 6.24 12.42
C CYS A 135 -1.99 5.32 11.63
N GLN A 136 -3.22 5.12 12.08
CA GLN A 136 -4.20 4.35 11.32
C GLN A 136 -4.93 5.26 10.35
N ALA A 137 -4.65 5.15 9.05
CA ALA A 137 -5.28 5.95 8.00
C ALA A 137 -5.26 5.21 6.65
N PRO A 138 -6.24 5.48 5.76
CA PRO A 138 -6.18 5.05 4.37
C PRO A 138 -5.13 5.87 3.61
N ALA A 139 -4.53 5.26 2.58
CA ALA A 139 -3.54 5.93 1.75
C ALA A 139 -4.13 7.07 0.90
N GLU A 140 -5.42 6.98 0.63
CA GLU A 140 -6.22 7.92 -0.14
C GLU A 140 -6.51 9.24 0.63
N GLN A 141 -6.32 9.24 1.96
CA GLN A 141 -6.55 10.41 2.81
C GLN A 141 -5.62 10.37 4.02
N LEU A 142 -4.45 10.97 3.88
CA LEU A 142 -3.41 10.97 4.89
C LEU A 142 -3.57 12.17 5.85
N PRO A 143 -3.62 11.94 7.19
CA PRO A 143 -3.85 13.00 8.18
C PRO A 143 -2.58 13.78 8.51
N PHE A 144 -1.81 14.15 7.48
CA PHE A 144 -0.57 14.91 7.61
C PHE A 144 -0.66 16.21 6.82
N ALA A 145 0.04 17.23 7.27
CA ALA A 145 0.15 18.49 6.55
C ALA A 145 0.96 18.31 5.26
N ASP A 146 0.81 19.23 4.33
CA ASP A 146 1.65 19.32 3.15
C ASP A 146 3.13 19.43 3.55
N ASP A 147 4.04 18.95 2.71
CA ASP A 147 5.48 19.10 2.86
C ASP A 147 6.04 18.61 4.22
N SER A 148 5.46 17.51 4.74
CA SER A 148 5.80 16.97 6.07
C SER A 148 6.94 15.97 6.07
N PHE A 149 7.17 15.23 4.97
CA PHE A 149 8.08 14.09 4.94
C PHE A 149 9.22 14.26 3.95
N ASP A 150 10.43 13.84 4.38
CA ASP A 150 11.63 13.81 3.55
C ASP A 150 11.70 12.57 2.67
N CYS A 151 10.91 11.54 2.97
CA CYS A 151 10.79 10.32 2.18
C CYS A 151 9.48 9.60 2.53
N ALA A 152 8.84 9.01 1.52
CA ALA A 152 7.77 8.03 1.73
C ALA A 152 8.17 6.70 1.08
N CYS A 153 7.77 5.60 1.74
CA CYS A 153 8.03 4.25 1.27
C CYS A 153 6.77 3.41 1.33
N ILE A 154 6.57 2.58 0.30
CA ILE A 154 5.56 1.52 0.30
C ILE A 154 6.27 0.21 -0.06
N SER A 155 6.12 -0.82 0.78
CA SER A 155 6.72 -2.12 0.52
C SER A 155 5.65 -3.21 0.49
N PHE A 156 5.35 -3.75 -0.71
CA PHE A 156 4.36 -4.78 -0.97
C PHE A 156 2.92 -4.42 -0.52
N GLY A 157 2.59 -3.12 -0.60
CA GLY A 157 1.32 -2.57 -0.13
C GLY A 157 0.42 -1.98 -1.24
N ILE A 158 1.01 -1.28 -2.22
CA ILE A 158 0.26 -0.45 -3.20
C ILE A 158 -0.74 -1.24 -4.06
N ARG A 159 -0.49 -2.54 -4.32
CA ARG A 159 -1.43 -3.39 -5.06
C ARG A 159 -2.80 -3.48 -4.38
N ASN A 160 -2.84 -3.30 -3.06
CA ASN A 160 -4.05 -3.40 -2.24
C ASN A 160 -4.83 -2.08 -2.14
N PHE A 161 -4.26 -0.95 -2.55
CA PHE A 161 -4.92 0.35 -2.48
C PHE A 161 -6.17 0.35 -3.35
N THR A 162 -7.20 0.98 -2.84
CA THR A 162 -8.50 1.04 -3.50
C THR A 162 -8.43 2.02 -4.67
N ASP A 163 -7.94 3.22 -4.44
CA ASP A 163 -7.66 4.24 -5.43
C ASP A 163 -6.16 4.60 -5.40
N LYS A 164 -5.40 4.09 -6.37
CA LYS A 164 -3.96 4.32 -6.45
C LYS A 164 -3.63 5.74 -6.90
N ASP A 165 -4.45 6.33 -7.76
CA ASP A 165 -4.21 7.67 -8.30
C ASP A 165 -4.42 8.70 -7.19
N GLN A 166 -5.50 8.59 -6.41
CA GLN A 166 -5.72 9.43 -5.25
C GLN A 166 -4.64 9.22 -4.18
N SER A 167 -4.21 7.99 -3.95
CA SER A 167 -3.12 7.69 -3.00
C SER A 167 -1.81 8.33 -3.42
N LEU A 168 -1.45 8.27 -4.71
CA LEU A 168 -0.24 8.91 -5.23
C LEU A 168 -0.31 10.44 -5.12
N ALA A 169 -1.48 11.05 -5.36
CA ALA A 169 -1.68 12.48 -5.18
C ALA A 169 -1.53 12.90 -3.70
N GLU A 170 -2.09 12.12 -2.76
CA GLU A 170 -1.93 12.38 -1.33
C GLU A 170 -0.47 12.23 -0.87
N ILE A 171 0.24 11.22 -1.36
CA ILE A 171 1.66 11.04 -1.07
C ILE A 171 2.48 12.20 -1.63
N LEU A 172 2.18 12.65 -2.85
CA LEU A 172 2.84 13.82 -3.42
C LEU A 172 2.60 15.07 -2.57
N ARG A 173 1.38 15.27 -2.07
CA ARG A 173 1.02 16.41 -1.21
C ARG A 173 1.88 16.47 0.05
N ILE A 174 2.01 15.34 0.76
CA ILE A 174 2.69 15.28 2.06
C ILE A 174 4.22 15.24 1.98
N LEU A 175 4.79 14.91 0.82
CA LEU A 175 6.22 14.95 0.61
C LEU A 175 6.72 16.40 0.50
N LYS A 176 7.90 16.67 1.02
CA LYS A 176 8.59 17.95 0.82
C LYS A 176 9.06 18.07 -0.64
N PRO A 177 9.19 19.29 -1.20
CA PRO A 177 9.86 19.49 -2.48
C PRO A 177 11.23 18.79 -2.51
N GLY A 178 11.56 18.10 -3.60
CA GLY A 178 12.77 17.28 -3.74
C GLY A 178 12.75 15.94 -3.01
N ALA A 179 11.74 15.65 -2.18
CA ALA A 179 11.60 14.38 -1.47
C ALA A 179 11.14 13.25 -2.40
N ALA A 180 11.54 12.01 -2.08
CA ALA A 180 11.25 10.84 -2.92
C ALA A 180 10.17 9.94 -2.33
N LEU A 181 9.34 9.38 -3.22
CA LEU A 181 8.54 8.18 -2.99
C LEU A 181 9.30 6.97 -3.54
N LEU A 182 9.39 5.91 -2.73
CA LEU A 182 9.87 4.59 -3.16
C LEU A 182 8.76 3.54 -2.99
N VAL A 183 8.54 2.76 -4.03
CA VAL A 183 7.57 1.66 -4.00
C VAL A 183 8.25 0.37 -4.41
N LEU A 184 8.38 -0.56 -3.47
CA LEU A 184 8.78 -1.94 -3.72
C LEU A 184 7.51 -2.78 -3.86
N GLU A 185 7.32 -3.39 -5.03
CA GLU A 185 6.12 -4.22 -5.27
C GLU A 185 6.44 -5.37 -6.24
N PHE A 186 5.61 -6.41 -6.19
CA PHE A 186 5.59 -7.45 -7.22
C PHE A 186 5.22 -6.83 -8.56
N SER A 187 5.75 -7.43 -9.62
CA SER A 187 5.50 -6.93 -10.96
C SER A 187 5.52 -8.06 -12.00
N THR A 188 5.57 -7.72 -13.27
CA THR A 188 5.55 -8.69 -14.36
C THR A 188 6.97 -9.00 -14.82
N PRO A 189 7.42 -10.26 -14.82
CA PRO A 189 8.71 -10.65 -15.38
C PRO A 189 8.89 -10.18 -16.82
N THR A 190 10.08 -9.72 -17.15
CA THR A 190 10.40 -9.17 -18.48
C THR A 190 10.72 -10.25 -19.51
N ASP A 191 11.10 -11.42 -19.07
CA ASP A 191 11.39 -12.60 -19.92
C ASP A 191 10.18 -13.56 -19.92
N PRO A 192 9.66 -13.98 -21.10
CA PRO A 192 8.48 -14.83 -21.18
C PRO A 192 8.67 -16.24 -20.56
N LEU A 193 9.90 -16.78 -20.58
CA LEU A 193 10.19 -18.08 -19.97
C LEU A 193 10.16 -17.95 -18.44
N LEU A 194 10.77 -16.88 -17.91
CA LEU A 194 10.72 -16.57 -16.48
C LEU A 194 9.28 -16.30 -16.01
N GLU A 195 8.49 -15.59 -16.81
CA GLU A 195 7.08 -15.34 -16.52
C GLU A 195 6.31 -16.65 -16.41
N THR A 196 6.49 -17.57 -17.34
CA THR A 196 5.84 -18.88 -17.33
C THR A 196 6.25 -19.70 -16.09
N ALA A 197 7.55 -19.71 -15.78
CA ALA A 197 8.09 -20.41 -14.60
C ALA A 197 7.53 -19.80 -13.30
N TYR A 198 7.49 -18.47 -13.20
CA TYR A 198 6.96 -17.76 -12.04
C TYR A 198 5.46 -17.99 -11.85
N ARG A 199 4.68 -17.94 -12.93
CA ARG A 199 3.23 -18.27 -12.89
C ARG A 199 3.00 -19.71 -12.41
N THR A 200 3.81 -20.65 -12.85
CA THR A 200 3.75 -22.05 -12.40
C THR A 200 4.09 -22.15 -10.91
N PHE A 201 5.14 -21.46 -10.46
CA PHE A 201 5.52 -21.40 -9.04
C PHE A 201 4.39 -20.83 -8.17
N GLN A 202 3.69 -19.78 -8.63
CA GLN A 202 2.56 -19.20 -7.92
C GLN A 202 1.39 -20.17 -7.70
N THR A 203 1.21 -21.17 -8.59
CA THR A 203 0.14 -22.18 -8.42
C THR A 203 0.34 -23.08 -7.19
N LEU A 204 1.56 -23.15 -6.66
CA LEU A 204 1.89 -23.91 -5.47
C LEU A 204 1.52 -23.17 -4.17
N TRP A 205 1.31 -21.85 -4.20
CA TRP A 205 1.09 -21.06 -3.00
C TRP A 205 -0.23 -21.36 -2.27
N PRO A 206 -1.40 -21.44 -2.94
CA PRO A 206 -2.65 -21.74 -2.24
C PRO A 206 -2.63 -23.11 -1.54
N PRO A 207 -2.19 -24.24 -2.13
CA PRO A 207 -2.10 -25.50 -1.42
C PRO A 207 -1.08 -25.50 -0.27
N VAL A 208 0.05 -24.81 -0.43
CA VAL A 208 1.04 -24.65 0.65
C VAL A 208 0.46 -23.78 1.77
N GLY A 209 -0.24 -22.71 1.44
CA GLY A 209 -0.93 -21.86 2.42
C GLY A 209 -1.95 -22.63 3.24
N LYS A 210 -2.75 -23.45 2.58
CA LYS A 210 -3.72 -24.33 3.28
C LYS A 210 -3.03 -25.29 4.25
N LEU A 211 -1.86 -25.80 3.88
CA LEU A 211 -1.09 -26.70 4.75
C LEU A 211 -0.50 -25.97 5.98
N LEU A 212 0.00 -24.74 5.80
CA LEU A 212 0.73 -24.01 6.84
C LEU A 212 -0.17 -23.20 7.77
N VAL A 213 -1.24 -22.61 7.23
CA VAL A 213 -2.10 -21.65 7.95
C VAL A 213 -3.52 -22.21 8.12
N GLY A 214 -3.86 -23.29 7.43
CA GLY A 214 -5.21 -23.89 7.44
C GLY A 214 -6.18 -23.21 6.46
N ASP A 215 -5.76 -22.14 5.78
CA ASP A 215 -6.58 -21.38 4.83
C ASP A 215 -5.78 -21.09 3.55
N ALA A 216 -6.41 -21.32 2.39
CA ALA A 216 -5.84 -21.02 1.09
C ALA A 216 -6.17 -19.61 0.59
N GLN A 217 -7.21 -18.98 1.14
CA GLN A 217 -7.78 -17.72 0.64
C GLN A 217 -6.77 -16.56 0.63
N PRO A 218 -5.96 -16.30 1.67
CA PRO A 218 -4.96 -15.24 1.66
C PRO A 218 -3.93 -15.41 0.54
N TYR A 219 -3.52 -16.63 0.26
CA TYR A 219 -2.54 -16.93 -0.79
C TYR A 219 -3.13 -16.84 -2.20
N GLN A 220 -4.40 -17.23 -2.35
CA GLN A 220 -5.14 -17.05 -3.60
C GLN A 220 -5.28 -15.55 -3.91
N TYR A 221 -5.76 -14.76 -2.94
CA TYR A 221 -5.85 -13.31 -3.09
C TYR A 221 -4.50 -12.69 -3.45
N LEU A 222 -3.41 -13.14 -2.84
CA LEU A 222 -2.07 -12.65 -3.16
C LEU A 222 -1.72 -12.89 -4.63
N VAL A 223 -1.91 -14.11 -5.16
CA VAL A 223 -1.65 -14.44 -6.56
C VAL A 223 -2.49 -13.57 -7.49
N GLU A 224 -3.78 -13.44 -7.20
CA GLU A 224 -4.72 -12.66 -8.00
C GLU A 224 -4.38 -11.17 -7.97
N SER A 225 -4.11 -10.60 -6.80
CA SER A 225 -3.75 -9.19 -6.64
C SER A 225 -2.44 -8.83 -7.35
N ILE A 226 -1.45 -9.74 -7.35
CA ILE A 226 -0.21 -9.57 -8.12
C ILE A 226 -0.51 -9.51 -9.63
N ARG A 227 -1.38 -10.39 -10.13
CA ARG A 227 -1.74 -10.43 -11.55
C ARG A 227 -2.55 -9.23 -12.02
N MET A 228 -3.34 -8.63 -11.12
CA MET A 228 -4.13 -7.43 -11.39
C MET A 228 -3.33 -6.13 -11.20
N HIS A 229 -2.14 -6.22 -10.56
CA HIS A 229 -1.31 -5.04 -10.32
C HIS A 229 -0.72 -4.51 -11.65
N PRO A 230 -0.66 -3.17 -11.84
CA PRO A 230 0.00 -2.57 -12.98
C PRO A 230 1.45 -3.06 -13.16
N ASN A 231 1.87 -3.28 -14.40
CA ASN A 231 3.26 -3.57 -14.68
C ASN A 231 4.16 -2.35 -14.42
N GLN A 232 5.48 -2.54 -14.50
CA GLN A 232 6.47 -1.50 -14.17
C GLN A 232 6.26 -0.19 -14.95
N LYS A 233 5.97 -0.29 -16.26
CA LYS A 233 5.80 0.89 -17.13
C LYS A 233 4.51 1.63 -16.79
N THR A 234 3.44 0.89 -16.56
CA THR A 234 2.14 1.46 -16.18
C THR A 234 2.22 2.15 -14.82
N LEU A 235 2.85 1.51 -13.82
CA LEU A 235 3.01 2.15 -12.50
C LEU A 235 3.92 3.39 -12.58
N LYS A 236 4.99 3.36 -13.40
CA LYS A 236 5.82 4.54 -13.67
C LYS A 236 4.97 5.68 -14.26
N GLN A 237 4.10 5.36 -15.23
CA GLN A 237 3.21 6.36 -15.84
C GLN A 237 2.25 6.96 -14.80
N MET A 238 1.68 6.14 -13.91
CA MET A 238 0.83 6.65 -12.82
C MET A 238 1.57 7.63 -11.90
N PHE A 239 2.88 7.41 -11.64
CA PHE A 239 3.69 8.39 -10.91
C PHE A 239 3.80 9.71 -11.66
N GLU A 240 4.04 9.66 -12.99
CA GLU A 240 4.14 10.86 -13.85
C GLU A 240 2.81 11.61 -13.89
N ASP A 241 1.71 10.90 -14.05
CA ASP A 241 0.36 11.45 -14.07
C ASP A 241 -0.02 12.11 -12.73
N ALA A 242 0.45 11.56 -11.62
CA ALA A 242 0.29 12.16 -10.29
C ALA A 242 1.17 13.40 -10.05
N GLY A 243 2.13 13.70 -10.93
CA GLY A 243 2.99 14.87 -10.86
C GLY A 243 4.40 14.64 -10.31
N PHE A 244 4.81 13.38 -10.09
CA PHE A 244 6.20 13.07 -9.75
C PHE A 244 7.12 13.28 -10.96
N VAL A 245 8.33 13.74 -10.69
CA VAL A 245 9.42 13.87 -11.66
C VAL A 245 10.55 12.87 -11.35
N GLU A 246 11.56 12.79 -12.21
CA GLU A 246 12.67 11.82 -12.07
C GLU A 246 12.18 10.39 -11.84
N THR A 247 11.09 10.04 -12.50
CA THR A 247 10.44 8.74 -12.32
C THR A 247 11.24 7.64 -12.99
N GLY A 248 11.37 6.51 -12.29
CA GLY A 248 12.05 5.33 -12.81
C GLY A 248 11.73 4.09 -12.03
N PHE A 249 12.22 2.94 -12.52
CA PHE A 249 12.12 1.68 -11.80
C PHE A 249 13.36 0.81 -12.00
N HIS A 250 13.66 -0.01 -10.99
CA HIS A 250 14.66 -1.06 -11.02
C HIS A 250 13.99 -2.43 -10.91
N ASN A 251 14.17 -3.27 -11.92
CA ASN A 251 13.72 -4.64 -11.88
C ASN A 251 14.58 -5.49 -10.94
N LEU A 252 13.92 -6.30 -10.14
CA LEU A 252 14.51 -7.27 -9.25
C LEU A 252 14.12 -8.67 -9.72
N VAL A 253 15.08 -9.59 -9.71
CA VAL A 253 14.88 -10.99 -10.14
C VAL A 253 14.13 -11.06 -11.49
N GLY A 254 14.69 -10.40 -12.51
CA GLY A 254 14.11 -10.39 -13.86
C GLY A 254 12.74 -9.77 -13.99
N GLY A 255 12.33 -8.91 -13.03
CA GLY A 255 11.05 -8.19 -13.04
C GLY A 255 9.94 -8.85 -12.21
N ILE A 256 10.22 -9.93 -11.46
CA ILE A 256 9.26 -10.52 -10.49
C ILE A 256 8.85 -9.49 -9.45
N ALA A 257 9.79 -8.63 -9.05
CA ALA A 257 9.52 -7.44 -8.27
C ALA A 257 10.24 -6.24 -8.90
N ALA A 258 9.82 -5.03 -8.53
CA ALA A 258 10.47 -3.81 -8.95
C ALA A 258 10.46 -2.76 -7.83
N ILE A 259 11.49 -1.91 -7.80
CA ILE A 259 11.51 -0.70 -6.98
C ILE A 259 11.25 0.47 -7.91
N HIS A 260 10.13 1.16 -7.72
CA HIS A 260 9.83 2.43 -8.39
C HIS A 260 10.31 3.58 -7.52
N ARG A 261 10.77 4.65 -8.16
CA ARG A 261 11.14 5.92 -7.52
C ARG A 261 10.54 7.07 -8.31
N GLY A 262 9.99 8.04 -7.59
CA GLY A 262 9.59 9.33 -8.12
C GLY A 262 9.93 10.42 -7.11
N VAL A 263 10.18 11.64 -7.58
CA VAL A 263 10.54 12.79 -6.75
C VAL A 263 9.47 13.85 -6.86
N LYS A 264 9.09 14.46 -5.73
CA LYS A 264 8.24 15.65 -5.76
C LYS A 264 9.01 16.80 -6.40
N PRO A 265 8.44 17.52 -7.38
CA PRO A 265 9.10 18.67 -7.99
C PRO A 265 9.59 19.68 -6.93
N GLU A 266 10.73 20.30 -7.18
CA GLU A 266 11.18 21.45 -6.40
C GLU A 266 10.16 22.59 -6.51
N SER A 267 9.96 23.34 -5.44
CA SER A 267 9.13 24.55 -5.51
C SER A 267 9.81 25.52 -6.47
N THR A 268 9.14 25.82 -7.57
CA THR A 268 9.61 26.87 -8.47
C THR A 268 9.60 28.18 -7.67
N SER A 269 10.76 28.67 -7.28
CA SER A 269 10.89 30.02 -6.68
C SER A 269 10.36 31.00 -7.70
N ALA A 270 9.20 31.59 -7.42
CA ALA A 270 8.61 32.65 -8.23
C ALA A 270 9.34 33.97 -8.00
#